data_411f6f348dfe59b18bc59622877364fe
#
_entry.id   411f6f348dfe59b18bc59622877364fe
#
_cell.length_a   1.000
_cell.length_b   1.000
_cell.length_c   1.000
_cell.angle_alpha   90.00
_cell.angle_beta   90.00
_cell.angle_gamma   90.00
#
_symmetry.space_group_name_H-M   'P 1'
#
loop_
_entity.id
_entity.type
_entity.pdbx_description
1 polymer ?
#
loop_
_entity_poly.entity_id
_entity_poly.type
_entity_poly.pdbx_seq_one_letter_code
_entity_poly.pdbx_strand_id
1 'polypeptide(L)'
;PILPLNQLDLTFIEAFDFHLRVERKMTDETVSGTMLVLFKVVRIALHRKLIINPPFFGYKLKKPDFKIRSLTKEEFQRLISTPIESKSQCFIRDMFVFAAFTGLPYIDLKQLTWKEIITEEDGSLWISTDRQKTGTPFNVKLLDIPVQIIEKYKGLAKGENVFPMLGPGRINYALKIIAKLCNITTKLSFHVGRHVFASELCLSQGVPIESVSRMMGHKNIQTTQRYARVNNEKIGNDMKLLSLRISDKYTYVEQ
;
A
#
# COMPACT_ATOMS: atom_id res chain seq x y z
N PRO A 1 34.81 -14.57 -7.34
CA PRO A 1 35.84 -13.56 -7.09
C PRO A 1 35.44 -12.73 -5.87
N ILE A 2 36.41 -12.47 -4.98
CA ILE A 2 36.23 -11.61 -3.80
C ILE A 2 36.76 -10.24 -4.21
N LEU A 3 35.92 -9.19 -4.12
CA LEU A 3 36.34 -7.83 -4.38
C LEU A 3 36.71 -7.17 -3.04
N PRO A 4 37.98 -6.77 -2.84
CA PRO A 4 38.40 -6.06 -1.64
C PRO A 4 37.74 -4.67 -1.54
N LEU A 5 37.41 -4.24 -0.33
CA LEU A 5 36.75 -2.94 -0.11
C LEU A 5 37.55 -1.72 -0.61
N ASN A 6 38.88 -1.82 -0.58
CA ASN A 6 39.77 -0.76 -1.07
C ASN A 6 39.84 -0.64 -2.60
N GLN A 7 39.24 -1.58 -3.33
CA GLN A 7 39.10 -1.53 -4.81
C GLN A 7 37.74 -0.96 -5.25
N LEU A 8 36.87 -0.60 -4.30
CA LEU A 8 35.65 0.08 -4.62
C LEU A 8 35.92 1.54 -4.97
N ASP A 9 35.55 1.93 -6.19
CA ASP A 9 35.69 3.29 -6.69
C ASP A 9 34.46 3.70 -7.52
N LEU A 10 34.47 4.90 -8.08
CA LEU A 10 33.40 5.41 -8.93
C LEU A 10 33.22 4.54 -10.18
N THR A 11 34.31 4.09 -10.79
CA THR A 11 34.26 3.23 -11.99
C THR A 11 33.54 1.92 -11.71
N PHE A 12 33.80 1.32 -10.53
CA PHE A 12 33.12 0.09 -10.11
C PHE A 12 31.61 0.32 -9.97
N ILE A 13 31.17 1.39 -9.31
CA ILE A 13 29.73 1.61 -9.08
C ILE A 13 28.97 1.89 -10.39
N GLU A 14 29.60 2.62 -11.32
CA GLU A 14 29.05 2.88 -12.63
C GLU A 14 28.95 1.61 -13.48
N ALA A 15 30.00 0.78 -13.50
CA ALA A 15 29.99 -0.51 -14.18
C ALA A 15 28.94 -1.47 -13.55
N PHE A 16 28.80 -1.46 -12.23
CA PHE A 16 27.80 -2.28 -11.55
C PHE A 16 26.37 -1.82 -11.87
N ASP A 17 26.10 -0.50 -11.89
CA ASP A 17 24.82 0.06 -12.31
C ASP A 17 24.48 -0.35 -13.78
N PHE A 18 25.46 -0.21 -14.67
CA PHE A 18 25.32 -0.64 -16.06
C PHE A 18 25.00 -2.14 -16.17
N HIS A 19 25.74 -2.99 -15.46
CA HIS A 19 25.50 -4.44 -15.43
C HIS A 19 24.06 -4.75 -14.99
N LEU A 20 23.60 -4.15 -13.89
CA LEU A 20 22.24 -4.39 -13.38
C LEU A 20 21.16 -3.95 -14.39
N ARG A 21 21.34 -2.80 -15.03
CA ARG A 21 20.35 -2.23 -15.97
C ARG A 21 20.37 -2.90 -17.33
N VAL A 22 21.54 -3.04 -17.91
CA VAL A 22 21.70 -3.44 -19.32
C VAL A 22 21.82 -4.95 -19.45
N GLU A 23 22.73 -5.57 -18.73
CA GLU A 23 22.97 -7.01 -18.86
C GLU A 23 21.91 -7.84 -18.11
N ARG A 24 21.56 -7.44 -16.88
CA ARG A 24 20.55 -8.12 -16.07
C ARG A 24 19.12 -7.65 -16.34
N LYS A 25 18.95 -6.57 -17.09
CA LYS A 25 17.64 -5.96 -17.45
C LYS A 25 16.71 -5.76 -16.24
N MET A 26 17.30 -5.37 -15.11
CA MET A 26 16.54 -5.11 -13.88
C MET A 26 15.77 -3.79 -13.97
N THR A 27 14.62 -3.72 -13.30
CA THR A 27 13.84 -2.47 -13.22
C THR A 27 14.56 -1.42 -12.37
N ASP A 28 14.27 -0.13 -12.62
CA ASP A 28 14.85 0.99 -11.87
C ASP A 28 14.64 0.83 -10.34
N GLU A 29 13.50 0.29 -9.90
CA GLU A 29 13.23 0.03 -8.50
C GLU A 29 14.17 -1.03 -7.91
N THR A 30 14.40 -2.12 -8.66
CA THR A 30 15.28 -3.20 -8.23
C THR A 30 16.73 -2.73 -8.17
N VAL A 31 17.18 -2.01 -9.19
CA VAL A 31 18.52 -1.41 -9.24
C VAL A 31 18.71 -0.46 -8.07
N SER A 32 17.78 0.49 -7.86
CA SER A 32 17.84 1.43 -6.74
C SER A 32 17.89 0.72 -5.39
N GLY A 33 17.07 -0.31 -5.19
CA GLY A 33 17.09 -1.12 -3.97
C GLY A 33 18.44 -1.80 -3.74
N THR A 34 19.02 -2.41 -4.77
CA THR A 34 20.34 -3.07 -4.72
C THR A 34 21.44 -2.07 -4.38
N MET A 35 21.45 -0.90 -5.05
CA MET A 35 22.43 0.16 -4.80
C MET A 35 22.34 0.71 -3.37
N LEU A 36 21.13 0.88 -2.83
CA LEU A 36 20.94 1.34 -1.45
C LEU A 36 21.53 0.35 -0.43
N VAL A 37 21.45 -0.96 -0.70
CA VAL A 37 22.08 -1.98 0.15
C VAL A 37 23.60 -1.85 0.08
N LEU A 38 24.17 -1.72 -1.13
CA LEU A 38 25.62 -1.50 -1.31
C LEU A 38 26.09 -0.22 -0.59
N PHE A 39 25.37 0.88 -0.74
CA PHE A 39 25.69 2.13 -0.02
C PHE A 39 25.65 1.99 1.49
N LYS A 40 24.70 1.20 2.01
CA LYS A 40 24.64 0.91 3.44
C LYS A 40 25.89 0.16 3.91
N VAL A 41 26.37 -0.84 3.17
CA VAL A 41 27.59 -1.58 3.47
C VAL A 41 28.81 -0.66 3.46
N VAL A 42 28.96 0.14 2.40
CA VAL A 42 30.06 1.12 2.28
C VAL A 42 30.03 2.14 3.41
N ARG A 43 28.86 2.65 3.82
CA ARG A 43 28.73 3.55 4.95
C ARG A 43 29.18 2.90 6.28
N ILE A 44 28.87 1.61 6.48
CA ILE A 44 29.35 0.87 7.66
C ILE A 44 30.86 0.73 7.60
N ALA A 45 31.46 0.45 6.43
CA ALA A 45 32.90 0.34 6.26
C ALA A 45 33.63 1.66 6.55
N LEU A 46 33.09 2.79 6.08
CA LEU A 46 33.59 4.14 6.42
C LEU A 46 33.50 4.41 7.93
N HIS A 47 32.35 4.14 8.54
CA HIS A 47 32.17 4.35 9.97
C HIS A 47 33.14 3.50 10.82
N ARG A 48 33.44 2.29 10.37
CA ARG A 48 34.41 1.40 11.01
C ARG A 48 35.87 1.66 10.62
N LYS A 49 36.13 2.72 9.83
CA LYS A 49 37.45 3.09 9.31
C LYS A 49 38.15 1.98 8.51
N LEU A 50 37.39 1.06 7.91
CA LEU A 50 37.91 0.04 7.00
C LEU A 50 38.28 0.62 5.63
N ILE A 51 37.68 1.74 5.26
CA ILE A 51 38.01 2.60 4.12
C ILE A 51 38.04 4.05 4.61
N ILE A 52 38.89 4.88 4.01
CA ILE A 52 39.09 6.26 4.44
C ILE A 52 38.22 7.21 3.62
N ASN A 53 38.15 7.01 2.30
CA ASN A 53 37.42 7.87 1.38
C ASN A 53 36.11 7.21 0.94
N PRO A 54 35.03 7.99 0.76
CA PRO A 54 33.79 7.45 0.20
C PRO A 54 34.00 7.08 -1.27
N PRO A 55 33.96 5.76 -1.62
CA PRO A 55 34.33 5.30 -2.97
C PRO A 55 33.35 5.77 -4.05
N PHE A 56 32.14 6.12 -3.66
CA PHE A 56 31.06 6.52 -4.59
C PHE A 56 30.75 8.00 -4.55
N PHE A 57 31.76 8.82 -4.21
CA PHE A 57 31.62 10.27 -4.23
C PHE A 57 31.33 10.75 -5.66
N GLY A 58 30.26 11.51 -5.83
CA GLY A 58 29.80 12.00 -7.13
C GLY A 58 28.79 11.11 -7.85
N TYR A 59 28.63 9.83 -7.46
CA TYR A 59 27.58 8.99 -8.02
C TYR A 59 26.19 9.42 -7.54
N LYS A 60 25.28 9.70 -8.50
CA LYS A 60 23.89 10.05 -8.22
C LYS A 60 22.96 8.89 -8.52
N LEU A 61 22.45 8.26 -7.47
CA LEU A 61 21.46 7.21 -7.63
C LEU A 61 20.18 7.76 -8.25
N LYS A 62 19.78 7.24 -9.41
CA LYS A 62 18.52 7.58 -10.04
C LYS A 62 17.36 7.09 -9.17
N LYS A 63 16.54 8.02 -8.68
CA LYS A 63 15.34 7.68 -7.93
C LYS A 63 14.32 7.06 -8.88
N PRO A 64 13.78 5.87 -8.57
CA PRO A 64 12.75 5.27 -9.40
C PRO A 64 11.46 6.11 -9.33
N ASP A 65 10.79 6.24 -10.47
CA ASP A 65 9.43 6.79 -10.51
C ASP A 65 8.44 5.71 -10.07
N PHE A 66 8.04 5.76 -8.82
CA PHE A 66 7.08 4.81 -8.24
C PHE A 66 5.67 5.11 -8.74
N LYS A 67 5.26 4.41 -9.78
CA LYS A 67 3.84 4.40 -10.18
C LYS A 67 3.05 3.46 -9.27
N ILE A 68 2.24 4.03 -8.39
CA ILE A 68 1.32 3.25 -7.58
C ILE A 68 0.26 2.66 -8.50
N ARG A 69 0.14 1.33 -8.49
CA ARG A 69 -0.92 0.60 -9.19
C ARG A 69 -2.13 0.57 -8.28
N SER A 70 -3.20 1.21 -8.69
CA SER A 70 -4.52 1.12 -8.07
C SER A 70 -5.55 0.75 -9.12
N LEU A 71 -6.64 0.15 -8.72
CA LEU A 71 -7.80 -0.02 -9.59
C LEU A 71 -8.47 1.32 -9.82
N THR A 72 -9.04 1.50 -11.00
CA THR A 72 -10.00 2.60 -11.20
C THR A 72 -11.31 2.27 -10.49
N LYS A 73 -12.16 3.27 -10.30
CA LYS A 73 -13.50 3.10 -9.71
C LYS A 73 -14.30 2.04 -10.48
N GLU A 74 -14.24 2.08 -11.80
CA GLU A 74 -14.96 1.14 -12.68
C GLU A 74 -14.39 -0.28 -12.59
N GLU A 75 -13.06 -0.43 -12.55
CA GLU A 75 -12.40 -1.73 -12.35
C GLU A 75 -12.77 -2.32 -10.98
N PHE A 76 -12.77 -1.49 -9.93
CA PHE A 76 -13.12 -1.93 -8.59
C PHE A 76 -14.60 -2.30 -8.49
N GLN A 77 -15.50 -1.52 -9.13
CA GLN A 77 -16.92 -1.86 -9.21
C GLN A 77 -17.15 -3.19 -9.93
N ARG A 78 -16.47 -3.44 -11.06
CA ARG A 78 -16.56 -4.74 -11.77
C ARG A 78 -16.07 -5.89 -10.88
N LEU A 79 -14.98 -5.70 -10.12
CA LEU A 79 -14.48 -6.71 -9.20
C LEU A 79 -15.53 -7.14 -8.18
N ILE A 80 -16.24 -6.18 -7.59
CA ILE A 80 -17.25 -6.43 -6.56
C ILE A 80 -18.50 -7.10 -7.15
N SER A 81 -18.95 -6.63 -8.32
CA SER A 81 -20.25 -7.00 -8.88
C SER A 81 -20.23 -8.24 -9.78
N THR A 82 -19.05 -8.67 -10.27
CA THR A 82 -18.98 -9.83 -11.17
C THR A 82 -19.27 -11.12 -10.42
N PRO A 83 -20.25 -11.93 -10.86
CA PRO A 83 -20.51 -13.25 -10.30
C PRO A 83 -19.30 -14.17 -10.49
N ILE A 84 -18.93 -14.89 -9.45
CA ILE A 84 -17.84 -15.88 -9.47
C ILE A 84 -18.38 -17.21 -8.94
N GLU A 85 -18.33 -18.26 -9.75
CA GLU A 85 -18.89 -19.57 -9.37
C GLU A 85 -18.02 -20.32 -8.35
N SER A 86 -16.69 -20.17 -8.47
CA SER A 86 -15.76 -20.87 -7.60
C SER A 86 -15.76 -20.29 -6.18
N LYS A 87 -16.17 -21.07 -5.19
CA LYS A 87 -16.17 -20.70 -3.76
C LYS A 87 -14.80 -20.20 -3.28
N SER A 88 -13.72 -20.85 -3.74
CA SER A 88 -12.36 -20.46 -3.38
C SER A 88 -11.97 -19.08 -3.97
N GLN A 89 -12.37 -18.80 -5.21
CA GLN A 89 -12.12 -17.50 -5.83
C GLN A 89 -13.02 -16.43 -5.22
N CYS A 90 -14.28 -16.73 -4.90
CA CYS A 90 -15.16 -15.82 -4.14
C CYS A 90 -14.50 -15.41 -2.82
N PHE A 91 -14.01 -16.38 -2.05
CA PHE A 91 -13.29 -16.10 -0.80
C PHE A 91 -12.12 -15.14 -1.02
N ILE A 92 -11.27 -15.41 -2.02
CA ILE A 92 -10.09 -14.58 -2.30
C ILE A 92 -10.47 -13.16 -2.75
N ARG A 93 -11.52 -13.04 -3.60
CA ARG A 93 -12.09 -11.73 -3.95
C ARG A 93 -12.57 -10.98 -2.71
N ASP A 94 -13.32 -11.63 -1.85
CA ASP A 94 -13.89 -11.01 -0.65
C ASP A 94 -12.78 -10.58 0.32
N MET A 95 -11.69 -11.35 0.45
CA MET A 95 -10.52 -10.95 1.22
C MET A 95 -9.80 -9.74 0.61
N PHE A 96 -9.72 -9.66 -0.72
CA PHE A 96 -9.19 -8.50 -1.41
C PHE A 96 -10.10 -7.26 -1.19
N VAL A 97 -11.42 -7.43 -1.29
CA VAL A 97 -12.40 -6.37 -1.01
C VAL A 97 -12.31 -5.91 0.45
N PHE A 98 -12.20 -6.85 1.39
CA PHE A 98 -11.99 -6.52 2.80
C PHE A 98 -10.72 -5.67 3.01
N ALA A 99 -9.61 -6.08 2.38
CA ALA A 99 -8.37 -5.29 2.42
C ALA A 99 -8.52 -3.91 1.75
N ALA A 100 -9.35 -3.80 0.70
CA ALA A 100 -9.64 -2.53 0.04
C ALA A 100 -10.49 -1.59 0.90
N PHE A 101 -11.34 -2.11 1.78
CA PHE A 101 -12.17 -1.29 2.68
C PHE A 101 -11.54 -1.04 4.06
N THR A 102 -10.50 -1.77 4.44
CA THR A 102 -9.86 -1.62 5.75
C THR A 102 -8.42 -1.10 5.66
N GLY A 103 -7.79 -1.22 4.49
CA GLY A 103 -6.38 -0.90 4.32
C GLY A 103 -5.42 -1.93 4.93
N LEU A 104 -5.90 -3.06 5.47
CA LEU A 104 -5.04 -4.11 6.03
C LEU A 104 -4.17 -4.76 4.96
N PRO A 105 -2.87 -4.92 5.17
CA PRO A 105 -2.05 -5.75 4.31
C PRO A 105 -2.27 -7.24 4.59
N TYR A 106 -1.83 -8.07 3.67
CA TYR A 106 -2.01 -9.52 3.74
C TYR A 106 -1.59 -10.13 5.09
N ILE A 107 -0.43 -9.73 5.64
CA ILE A 107 0.09 -10.35 6.86
C ILE A 107 -0.78 -10.04 8.08
N ASP A 108 -1.22 -8.78 8.20
CA ASP A 108 -2.07 -8.34 9.31
C ASP A 108 -3.47 -8.96 9.18
N LEU A 109 -4.03 -9.05 7.95
CA LEU A 109 -5.31 -9.74 7.72
C LEU A 109 -5.23 -11.23 8.02
N LYS A 110 -4.11 -11.88 7.67
CA LYS A 110 -3.91 -13.32 7.96
C LYS A 110 -3.89 -13.62 9.45
N GLN A 111 -3.39 -12.70 10.24
CA GLN A 111 -3.23 -12.87 11.69
C GLN A 111 -4.36 -12.19 12.48
N LEU A 112 -5.31 -11.54 11.81
CA LEU A 112 -6.43 -10.87 12.45
C LEU A 112 -7.25 -11.84 13.30
N THR A 113 -7.39 -11.54 14.57
CA THR A 113 -8.12 -12.35 15.55
C THR A 113 -9.40 -11.66 15.97
N TRP A 114 -10.33 -12.42 16.55
CA TRP A 114 -11.59 -11.87 17.08
C TRP A 114 -11.38 -10.87 18.22
N LYS A 115 -10.26 -10.95 18.95
CA LYS A 115 -9.90 -10.02 20.02
C LYS A 115 -9.60 -8.60 19.50
N GLU A 116 -9.23 -8.50 18.23
CA GLU A 116 -8.90 -7.24 17.57
C GLU A 116 -10.13 -6.58 16.90
N ILE A 117 -11.28 -7.27 16.91
CA ILE A 117 -12.57 -6.72 16.48
C ILE A 117 -13.28 -6.18 17.71
N ILE A 118 -13.35 -4.87 17.82
CA ILE A 118 -13.92 -4.16 18.97
C ILE A 118 -15.28 -3.60 18.59
N THR A 119 -16.25 -3.74 19.48
CA THR A 119 -17.55 -3.07 19.37
C THR A 119 -17.54 -1.85 20.26
N GLU A 120 -17.74 -0.67 19.68
CA GLU A 120 -17.86 0.58 20.41
C GLU A 120 -19.28 0.76 20.99
N GLU A 121 -19.46 1.76 21.87
CA GLU A 121 -20.73 2.05 22.52
C GLU A 121 -21.89 2.36 21.55
N ASP A 122 -21.56 2.91 20.38
CA ASP A 122 -22.51 3.19 19.29
C ASP A 122 -22.89 1.94 18.46
N GLY A 123 -22.40 0.75 18.85
CA GLY A 123 -22.59 -0.50 18.13
C GLY A 123 -21.71 -0.66 16.90
N SER A 124 -20.86 0.30 16.56
CA SER A 124 -19.96 0.20 15.42
C SER A 124 -18.81 -0.76 15.68
N LEU A 125 -18.41 -1.50 14.65
CA LEU A 125 -17.28 -2.41 14.71
C LEU A 125 -16.00 -1.71 14.24
N TRP A 126 -14.93 -1.96 14.96
CA TRP A 126 -13.60 -1.43 14.66
C TRP A 126 -12.56 -2.55 14.64
N ILE A 127 -11.55 -2.41 13.80
CA ILE A 127 -10.31 -3.17 13.95
C ILE A 127 -9.34 -2.29 14.72
N SER A 128 -8.87 -2.79 15.86
CA SER A 128 -7.84 -2.16 16.69
C SER A 128 -6.71 -3.15 16.93
N THR A 129 -5.56 -2.92 16.31
CA THR A 129 -4.41 -3.81 16.36
C THR A 129 -3.12 -3.04 16.08
N ASP A 130 -1.99 -3.70 16.25
CA ASP A 130 -0.68 -3.17 15.86
C ASP A 130 -0.18 -3.80 14.55
N ARG A 131 0.41 -2.97 13.70
CA ARG A 131 1.02 -3.43 12.46
C ARG A 131 2.17 -4.41 12.72
N GLN A 132 2.10 -5.63 12.22
CA GLN A 132 3.12 -6.67 12.39
C GLN A 132 4.52 -6.23 11.96
N LYS A 133 4.61 -5.47 10.87
CA LYS A 133 5.91 -5.02 10.33
C LYS A 133 6.53 -3.87 11.12
N THR A 134 5.74 -3.00 11.76
CA THR A 134 6.21 -1.70 12.25
C THR A 134 5.88 -1.44 13.71
N GLY A 135 5.02 -2.26 14.35
CA GLY A 135 4.49 -2.00 15.68
C GLY A 135 3.75 -0.68 15.79
N THR A 136 3.17 -0.20 14.68
CA THR A 136 2.42 1.06 14.67
C THR A 136 0.95 0.75 14.91
N PRO A 137 0.26 1.47 15.82
CA PRO A 137 -1.17 1.31 16.02
C PRO A 137 -1.96 1.47 14.73
N PHE A 138 -2.92 0.59 14.55
CA PHE A 138 -3.81 0.53 13.40
C PHE A 138 -5.25 0.47 13.90
N ASN A 139 -6.02 1.53 13.64
CA ASN A 139 -7.42 1.61 14.01
C ASN A 139 -8.24 2.01 12.80
N VAL A 140 -9.24 1.19 12.45
CA VAL A 140 -10.16 1.48 11.35
C VAL A 140 -11.57 1.05 11.69
N LYS A 141 -12.53 1.96 11.47
CA LYS A 141 -13.96 1.66 11.58
C LYS A 141 -14.40 0.79 10.42
N LEU A 142 -15.11 -0.28 10.69
CA LEU A 142 -15.66 -1.15 9.65
C LEU A 142 -16.93 -0.53 9.07
N LEU A 143 -16.93 -0.39 7.76
CA LEU A 143 -18.11 -0.03 6.98
C LEU A 143 -18.96 -1.29 6.71
N ASP A 144 -20.13 -1.15 6.12
CA ASP A 144 -21.09 -2.24 5.92
C ASP A 144 -20.52 -3.44 5.15
N ILE A 145 -19.75 -3.21 4.09
CA ILE A 145 -19.18 -4.28 3.27
C ILE A 145 -18.19 -5.15 4.05
N PRO A 146 -17.19 -4.61 4.77
CA PRO A 146 -16.36 -5.42 5.69
C PRO A 146 -17.17 -6.20 6.74
N VAL A 147 -18.20 -5.59 7.32
CA VAL A 147 -19.05 -6.27 8.31
C VAL A 147 -19.75 -7.47 7.68
N GLN A 148 -20.36 -7.30 6.50
CA GLN A 148 -20.99 -8.39 5.75
C GLN A 148 -19.99 -9.53 5.44
N ILE A 149 -18.75 -9.18 5.08
CA ILE A 149 -17.70 -10.17 4.81
C ILE A 149 -17.34 -10.93 6.08
N ILE A 150 -17.18 -10.26 7.22
CA ILE A 150 -16.91 -10.92 8.50
C ILE A 150 -18.03 -11.93 8.82
N GLU A 151 -19.28 -11.50 8.77
CA GLU A 151 -20.41 -12.38 9.08
C GLU A 151 -20.51 -13.57 8.10
N LYS A 152 -20.25 -13.36 6.81
CA LYS A 152 -20.24 -14.42 5.79
C LYS A 152 -19.22 -15.53 6.08
N TYR A 153 -18.07 -15.18 6.65
CA TYR A 153 -16.98 -16.15 6.91
C TYR A 153 -16.78 -16.50 8.38
N LYS A 154 -17.69 -16.06 9.24
CA LYS A 154 -17.68 -16.35 10.68
C LYS A 154 -17.70 -17.86 10.94
N GLY A 155 -16.79 -18.30 11.81
CA GLY A 155 -16.70 -19.72 12.19
C GLY A 155 -16.00 -20.64 11.18
N LEU A 156 -15.54 -20.13 10.03
CA LEU A 156 -14.81 -20.94 9.04
C LEU A 156 -13.31 -21.06 9.34
N ALA A 157 -12.75 -20.12 10.09
CA ALA A 157 -11.35 -20.17 10.52
C ALA A 157 -11.17 -21.07 11.74
N LYS A 158 -10.01 -21.70 11.85
CA LYS A 158 -9.64 -22.45 13.05
C LYS A 158 -9.04 -21.53 14.11
N GLY A 159 -9.34 -21.77 15.36
CA GLY A 159 -8.81 -21.02 16.49
C GLY A 159 -9.39 -19.60 16.59
N GLU A 160 -8.57 -18.64 16.97
CA GLU A 160 -8.98 -17.25 17.23
C GLU A 160 -9.01 -16.36 15.97
N ASN A 161 -8.54 -16.85 14.82
CA ASN A 161 -8.47 -16.05 13.60
C ASN A 161 -9.87 -15.75 13.04
N VAL A 162 -10.01 -14.54 12.45
CA VAL A 162 -11.27 -14.13 11.79
C VAL A 162 -11.45 -14.85 10.45
N PHE A 163 -10.37 -15.02 9.67
CA PHE A 163 -10.44 -15.61 8.33
C PHE A 163 -9.50 -16.80 8.12
N PRO A 164 -9.89 -17.82 7.35
CA PRO A 164 -9.04 -18.98 7.00
C PRO A 164 -8.10 -18.62 5.84
N MET A 165 -7.17 -17.68 6.05
CA MET A 165 -6.32 -17.12 5.00
C MET A 165 -5.37 -18.14 4.37
N LEU A 166 -5.33 -18.14 3.04
CA LEU A 166 -4.41 -18.97 2.24
C LEU A 166 -3.02 -18.32 2.15
N GLY A 167 -2.03 -19.10 1.69
CA GLY A 167 -0.68 -18.56 1.44
C GLY A 167 -0.65 -17.49 0.32
N PRO A 168 0.30 -16.53 0.36
CA PRO A 168 0.30 -15.35 -0.52
C PRO A 168 0.44 -15.71 -2.01
N GLY A 169 1.15 -16.81 -2.32
CA GLY A 169 1.30 -17.30 -3.70
C GLY A 169 -0.04 -17.74 -4.30
N ARG A 170 -0.83 -18.51 -3.53
CA ARG A 170 -2.18 -18.97 -3.96
C ARG A 170 -3.13 -17.80 -4.16
N ILE A 171 -3.11 -16.83 -3.24
CA ILE A 171 -3.96 -15.64 -3.32
C ILE A 171 -3.61 -14.82 -4.57
N ASN A 172 -2.33 -14.51 -4.80
CA ASN A 172 -1.93 -13.73 -5.96
C ASN A 172 -2.16 -14.46 -7.29
N TYR A 173 -2.07 -15.79 -7.31
CA TYR A 173 -2.44 -16.59 -8.49
C TYR A 173 -3.95 -16.49 -8.79
N ALA A 174 -4.80 -16.68 -7.77
CA ALA A 174 -6.24 -16.56 -7.95
C ALA A 174 -6.67 -15.13 -8.33
N LEU A 175 -6.04 -14.10 -7.77
CA LEU A 175 -6.30 -12.70 -8.14
C LEU A 175 -6.03 -12.44 -9.64
N LYS A 176 -5.05 -13.12 -10.26
CA LYS A 176 -4.82 -13.02 -11.70
C LYS A 176 -5.97 -13.60 -12.52
N ILE A 177 -6.57 -14.71 -12.04
CA ILE A 177 -7.74 -15.33 -12.69
C ILE A 177 -8.95 -14.43 -12.52
N ILE A 178 -9.20 -13.93 -11.31
CA ILE A 178 -10.30 -13.01 -10.99
C ILE A 178 -10.19 -11.72 -11.84
N ALA A 179 -8.98 -11.17 -12.01
CA ALA A 179 -8.78 -10.01 -12.86
C ALA A 179 -9.25 -10.25 -14.31
N LYS A 180 -8.95 -11.41 -14.86
CA LYS A 180 -9.41 -11.80 -16.21
C LYS A 180 -10.93 -11.94 -16.29
N LEU A 181 -11.54 -12.61 -15.29
CA LEU A 181 -13.00 -12.76 -15.21
C LEU A 181 -13.73 -11.42 -15.11
N CYS A 182 -13.15 -10.46 -14.43
CA CYS A 182 -13.73 -9.12 -14.23
C CYS A 182 -13.29 -8.10 -15.29
N ASN A 183 -12.61 -8.50 -16.37
CA ASN A 183 -12.05 -7.61 -17.40
C ASN A 183 -11.23 -6.46 -16.80
N ILE A 184 -10.35 -6.77 -15.84
CA ILE A 184 -9.46 -5.83 -15.18
C ILE A 184 -8.09 -5.90 -15.85
N THR A 185 -7.60 -4.75 -16.33
CA THR A 185 -6.29 -4.64 -17.00
C THR A 185 -5.16 -4.42 -16.01
N THR A 186 -5.47 -3.82 -14.87
CA THR A 186 -4.52 -3.61 -13.77
C THR A 186 -4.04 -4.94 -13.20
N LYS A 187 -2.71 -5.13 -13.12
CA LYS A 187 -2.13 -6.33 -12.51
C LYS A 187 -2.49 -6.40 -11.03
N LEU A 188 -3.45 -7.26 -10.68
CA LEU A 188 -3.87 -7.46 -9.32
C LEU A 188 -2.81 -8.21 -8.50
N SER A 189 -2.59 -7.70 -7.29
CA SER A 189 -1.95 -8.40 -6.18
C SER A 189 -2.67 -7.98 -4.91
N PHE A 190 -2.51 -8.74 -3.83
CA PHE A 190 -3.21 -8.43 -2.58
C PHE A 190 -2.92 -7.00 -2.07
N HIS A 191 -1.70 -6.50 -2.32
CA HIS A 191 -1.30 -5.16 -1.92
C HIS A 191 -2.05 -4.04 -2.67
N VAL A 192 -2.57 -4.32 -3.87
CA VAL A 192 -3.40 -3.36 -4.64
C VAL A 192 -4.69 -3.02 -3.89
N GLY A 193 -5.28 -3.95 -3.12
CA GLY A 193 -6.43 -3.66 -2.26
C GLY A 193 -6.15 -2.50 -1.28
N ARG A 194 -4.99 -2.53 -0.64
CA ARG A 194 -4.57 -1.42 0.24
C ARG A 194 -4.33 -0.10 -0.51
N HIS A 195 -3.91 -0.17 -1.78
CA HIS A 195 -3.80 1.02 -2.62
C HIS A 195 -5.17 1.60 -2.95
N VAL A 196 -6.17 0.74 -3.25
CA VAL A 196 -7.57 1.15 -3.45
C VAL A 196 -8.12 1.84 -2.21
N PHE A 197 -7.87 1.29 -1.00
CA PHE A 197 -8.27 1.95 0.25
C PHE A 197 -7.76 3.39 0.32
N ALA A 198 -6.46 3.58 0.14
CA ALA A 198 -5.87 4.90 0.29
C ALA A 198 -6.30 5.88 -0.81
N SER A 199 -6.25 5.46 -2.09
CA SER A 199 -6.49 6.35 -3.22
C SER A 199 -7.98 6.54 -3.52
N GLU A 200 -8.71 5.43 -3.77
CA GLU A 200 -10.09 5.48 -4.28
C GLU A 200 -11.13 5.65 -3.18
N LEU A 201 -10.95 4.98 -2.04
CA LEU A 201 -11.97 4.98 -0.98
C LEU A 201 -11.75 6.06 0.09
N CYS A 202 -10.53 6.59 0.22
CA CYS A 202 -10.26 7.63 1.21
C CYS A 202 -9.89 8.97 0.57
N LEU A 203 -8.72 9.07 -0.05
CA LEU A 203 -8.21 10.38 -0.53
C LEU A 203 -9.06 11.00 -1.64
N SER A 204 -9.61 10.19 -2.55
CA SER A 204 -10.52 10.70 -3.59
C SER A 204 -11.84 11.21 -3.03
N GLN A 205 -12.27 10.66 -1.89
CA GLN A 205 -13.49 11.06 -1.18
C GLN A 205 -13.26 12.19 -0.15
N GLY A 206 -12.07 12.79 -0.13
CA GLY A 206 -11.78 13.94 0.72
C GLY A 206 -11.40 13.59 2.15
N VAL A 207 -11.13 12.32 2.47
CA VAL A 207 -10.61 11.96 3.80
C VAL A 207 -9.21 12.58 3.97
N PRO A 208 -8.94 13.32 5.07
CA PRO A 208 -7.64 13.93 5.31
C PRO A 208 -6.50 12.91 5.29
N ILE A 209 -5.38 13.29 4.69
CA ILE A 209 -4.23 12.39 4.52
C ILE A 209 -3.66 11.90 5.85
N GLU A 210 -3.75 12.71 6.90
CA GLU A 210 -3.35 12.38 8.26
C GLU A 210 -4.19 11.24 8.82
N SER A 211 -5.50 11.30 8.61
CA SER A 211 -6.44 10.24 8.99
C SER A 211 -6.16 8.95 8.21
N VAL A 212 -5.95 9.05 6.88
CA VAL A 212 -5.59 7.90 6.05
C VAL A 212 -4.26 7.29 6.51
N SER A 213 -3.27 8.12 6.82
CA SER A 213 -1.96 7.66 7.32
C SER A 213 -2.10 6.87 8.62
N ARG A 214 -2.93 7.33 9.54
CA ARG A 214 -3.25 6.64 10.81
C ARG A 214 -4.00 5.34 10.55
N MET A 215 -5.08 5.37 9.78
CA MET A 215 -5.85 4.17 9.41
C MET A 215 -5.00 3.12 8.68
N MET A 216 -3.93 3.52 8.01
CA MET A 216 -2.98 2.60 7.37
C MET A 216 -1.84 2.17 8.29
N GLY A 217 -1.70 2.72 9.49
CA GLY A 217 -0.59 2.44 10.39
C GLY A 217 0.77 2.80 9.79
N HIS A 218 0.88 3.94 9.10
CA HIS A 218 2.15 4.44 8.58
C HIS A 218 2.89 5.24 9.64
N LYS A 219 4.17 4.91 9.89
CA LYS A 219 5.04 5.71 10.78
C LYS A 219 5.35 7.10 10.23
N ASN A 220 5.35 7.23 8.90
CA ASN A 220 5.68 8.48 8.21
C ASN A 220 4.62 8.78 7.17
N ILE A 221 4.04 9.98 7.25
CA ILE A 221 3.02 10.47 6.34
C ILE A 221 3.48 10.50 4.87
N GLN A 222 4.79 10.66 4.62
CA GLN A 222 5.37 10.58 3.27
C GLN A 222 5.06 9.26 2.57
N THR A 223 4.83 8.18 3.33
CA THR A 223 4.39 6.90 2.77
C THR A 223 2.97 7.01 2.21
N THR A 224 2.11 7.80 2.85
CA THR A 224 0.72 8.04 2.42
C THR A 224 0.67 9.06 1.28
N GLN A 225 1.56 10.05 1.25
CA GLN A 225 1.63 11.06 0.18
C GLN A 225 1.82 10.44 -1.21
N ARG A 226 2.39 9.25 -1.31
CA ARG A 226 2.50 8.51 -2.57
C ARG A 226 1.14 8.20 -3.21
N TYR A 227 0.07 8.14 -2.43
CA TYR A 227 -1.31 7.90 -2.89
C TYR A 227 -2.04 9.18 -3.26
N ALA A 228 -1.58 10.33 -2.77
CA ALA A 228 -2.20 11.63 -3.00
C ALA A 228 -1.87 12.12 -4.41
N ARG A 229 -2.81 11.94 -5.34
CA ARG A 229 -2.76 12.57 -6.67
C ARG A 229 -3.63 13.80 -6.64
N VAL A 230 -3.00 14.96 -6.66
CA VAL A 230 -3.71 16.23 -6.75
C VAL A 230 -3.69 16.66 -8.22
N ASN A 231 -4.86 16.73 -8.83
CA ASN A 231 -5.08 17.29 -10.17
C ASN A 231 -6.06 18.47 -10.08
N ASN A 232 -6.24 19.19 -11.17
CA ASN A 232 -7.11 20.36 -11.21
C ASN A 232 -8.58 20.01 -10.92
N GLU A 233 -9.04 18.82 -11.29
CA GLU A 233 -10.38 18.34 -10.99
C GLU A 233 -10.60 18.18 -9.49
N LYS A 234 -9.63 17.57 -8.79
CA LYS A 234 -9.68 17.45 -7.32
C LYS A 234 -9.69 18.82 -6.65
N ILE A 235 -8.80 19.73 -7.08
CA ILE A 235 -8.78 21.10 -6.55
C ILE A 235 -10.15 21.76 -6.75
N GLY A 236 -10.74 21.64 -7.93
CA GLY A 236 -12.06 22.19 -8.21
C GLY A 236 -13.17 21.62 -7.31
N ASN A 237 -13.15 20.31 -7.06
CA ASN A 237 -14.11 19.66 -6.17
C ASN A 237 -13.90 20.07 -4.71
N ASP A 238 -12.66 20.13 -4.23
CA ASP A 238 -12.32 20.58 -2.88
C ASP A 238 -12.78 22.03 -2.66
N MET A 239 -12.58 22.92 -3.64
CA MET A 239 -13.03 24.32 -3.59
C MET A 239 -14.57 24.46 -3.62
N LYS A 240 -15.27 23.62 -4.37
CA LYS A 240 -16.74 23.56 -4.34
C LYS A 240 -17.27 23.18 -2.97
N LEU A 241 -16.69 22.14 -2.35
CA LEU A 241 -17.05 21.72 -1.00
C LEU A 241 -16.72 22.78 0.05
N LEU A 242 -15.58 23.46 -0.09
CA LEU A 242 -15.24 24.58 0.77
C LEU A 242 -16.25 25.73 0.63
N SER A 243 -16.61 26.12 -0.59
CA SER A 243 -17.61 27.16 -0.85
C SER A 243 -18.93 26.85 -0.13
N LEU A 244 -19.44 25.60 -0.22
CA LEU A 244 -20.66 25.19 0.46
C LEU A 244 -20.56 25.28 1.99
N ARG A 245 -19.37 25.06 2.56
CA ARG A 245 -19.15 25.09 4.03
C ARG A 245 -19.02 26.48 4.59
N ILE A 246 -18.64 27.47 3.76
CA ILE A 246 -18.35 28.84 4.22
C ILE A 246 -19.32 29.89 3.68
N SER A 247 -20.25 29.53 2.75
CA SER A 247 -21.20 30.45 2.14
C SER A 247 -22.01 31.27 3.15
N ASP A 248 -22.38 30.63 4.27
CA ASP A 248 -23.21 31.29 5.28
C ASP A 248 -22.37 31.96 6.40
N LYS A 249 -21.05 31.87 6.30
CA LYS A 249 -20.13 32.38 7.35
C LYS A 249 -19.51 33.73 7.03
N TYR A 250 -19.46 34.07 5.75
CA TYR A 250 -18.78 35.27 5.29
C TYR A 250 -19.63 36.00 4.25
N THR A 251 -19.88 37.27 4.46
CA THR A 251 -20.57 38.17 3.53
C THR A 251 -19.61 39.28 3.12
N TYR A 252 -19.42 39.47 1.82
CA TYR A 252 -18.68 40.63 1.30
C TYR A 252 -19.67 41.76 1.04
N VAL A 253 -19.32 42.97 1.56
CA VAL A 253 -20.10 44.19 1.31
C VAL A 253 -19.30 44.98 0.28
N GLU A 254 -19.89 45.18 -0.92
CA GLU A 254 -19.35 46.11 -1.92
C GLU A 254 -19.48 47.54 -1.38
N GLN A 255 -18.37 48.34 -1.42
CA GLN A 255 -18.35 49.75 -1.04
C GLN A 255 -18.64 50.64 -2.23
#